data_2f7350931362f42e49cdb8e713d0634a
#
_entry.id   2f7350931362f42e49cdb8e713d0634a
#
_cell.length_a   1.000
_cell.length_b   1.000
_cell.length_c   1.000
_cell.angle_alpha   90.00
_cell.angle_beta   90.00
_cell.angle_gamma   90.00
#
_symmetry.space_group_name_H-M   'P 1'
#
loop_
_entity.id
_entity.type
_entity.pdbx_description
1 polymer ?
#
loop_
_entity_poly.entity_id
_entity_poly.type
_entity_poly.pdbx_seq_one_letter_code
_entity_poly.pdbx_strand_id
1 'polypeptide(L)'
;MKQINMLESPVRQVFFSYLVPSISATLVTSIYILADTMMIGRGVGGSGIAAMNILLPLYNTYFGIGMMCGVGGSVLFGFSRGRGDEKRARSYFTAALCVVLALSAVFLILGRIFFNPLITFMGNTPLLNEYTVPYGTVLTTAAPMFALSSFLQAFVRNDGAPKLAMAGVISGGVINVILDYVYIFIMKWGMGGAALATATGTTLTVLILASHFFSKDNHLKLEFSDVWRRVPEVLGNGLASFILEISNGFVMLLFNRQLLAYVGEMGITVYGIITNTALVASSISNGIAQAVQPLLSANFGAGNLKRVGEARKLGVRTGFAAGFIFTAIGMLIPVQLSYLFLDPTPEILTMAVPEIRLYFLCFLVSEWNIISGTYFQSTVRPRFSLTITLLRGVILNSVFVFLLPALFGVDGIWLTVTVSEFITAGVAFVLMKREKH
;
A
#
# COMPACT_ATOMS: atom_id res chain seq x y z
N MET A 1 -18.95 24.88 -6.72
CA MET A 1 -17.46 24.89 -6.71
C MET A 1 -17.01 24.81 -8.16
N LYS A 2 -16.06 25.66 -8.62
CA LYS A 2 -15.49 25.51 -9.96
C LYS A 2 -14.84 24.13 -10.06
N GLN A 3 -15.19 23.41 -11.11
CA GLN A 3 -14.58 22.10 -11.43
C GLN A 3 -13.06 22.29 -11.61
N ILE A 4 -12.25 21.58 -10.84
CA ILE A 4 -10.79 21.71 -10.90
C ILE A 4 -10.31 20.89 -12.11
N ASN A 5 -9.86 21.58 -13.17
CA ASN A 5 -9.31 20.95 -14.35
C ASN A 5 -7.82 20.59 -14.11
N MET A 6 -7.45 19.29 -14.25
CA MET A 6 -6.09 18.81 -14.04
C MET A 6 -5.06 19.47 -14.97
N LEU A 7 -5.45 19.89 -16.17
CA LEU A 7 -4.56 20.42 -17.21
C LEU A 7 -4.45 21.95 -17.16
N GLU A 8 -5.49 22.65 -16.67
CA GLU A 8 -5.58 24.11 -16.77
C GLU A 8 -5.45 24.80 -15.42
N SER A 9 -6.05 24.25 -14.35
CA SER A 9 -6.02 24.86 -13.02
C SER A 9 -4.59 24.93 -12.48
N PRO A 10 -4.25 25.92 -11.60
CA PRO A 10 -2.91 26.00 -10.99
C PRO A 10 -2.47 24.68 -10.36
N VAL A 11 -1.28 24.19 -10.67
CA VAL A 11 -0.76 22.87 -10.24
C VAL A 11 -0.84 22.71 -8.73
N ARG A 12 -0.52 23.76 -7.97
CA ARG A 12 -0.60 23.76 -6.51
C ARG A 12 -2.03 23.52 -6.01
N GLN A 13 -3.03 24.17 -6.62
CA GLN A 13 -4.44 24.00 -6.24
C GLN A 13 -4.92 22.58 -6.52
N VAL A 14 -4.57 22.04 -7.70
CA VAL A 14 -4.92 20.66 -8.06
C VAL A 14 -4.23 19.69 -7.09
N PHE A 15 -2.93 19.84 -6.84
CA PHE A 15 -2.16 18.99 -5.94
C PHE A 15 -2.80 18.91 -4.55
N PHE A 16 -3.11 20.03 -3.91
CA PHE A 16 -3.71 20.02 -2.57
C PHE A 16 -5.14 19.47 -2.55
N SER A 17 -5.91 19.61 -3.64
CA SER A 17 -7.23 19.00 -3.76
C SER A 17 -7.21 17.48 -3.82
N TYR A 18 -6.08 16.89 -4.23
CA TYR A 18 -5.82 15.46 -4.21
C TYR A 18 -5.10 15.01 -2.94
N LEU A 19 -4.21 15.85 -2.39
CA LEU A 19 -3.35 15.50 -1.26
C LEU A 19 -4.17 15.17 -0.01
N VAL A 20 -5.07 16.07 0.38
CA VAL A 20 -5.88 15.87 1.59
C VAL A 20 -6.74 14.60 1.50
N PRO A 21 -7.53 14.37 0.43
CA PRO A 21 -8.27 13.13 0.30
C PRO A 21 -7.39 11.87 0.28
N SER A 22 -6.24 11.91 -0.39
CA SER A 22 -5.36 10.74 -0.49
C SER A 22 -4.72 10.40 0.85
N ILE A 23 -4.17 11.39 1.57
CA ILE A 23 -3.62 11.17 2.92
C ILE A 23 -4.71 10.70 3.89
N SER A 24 -5.89 11.31 3.85
CA SER A 24 -6.99 10.88 4.73
C SER A 24 -7.40 9.43 4.47
N ALA A 25 -7.49 9.01 3.21
CA ALA A 25 -7.82 7.63 2.86
C ALA A 25 -6.76 6.64 3.36
N THR A 26 -5.47 6.93 3.12
CA THR A 26 -4.38 6.04 3.55
C THR A 26 -4.21 5.99 5.06
N LEU A 27 -4.37 7.11 5.78
CA LEU A 27 -4.34 7.13 7.24
C LEU A 27 -5.50 6.34 7.85
N VAL A 28 -6.72 6.54 7.36
CA VAL A 28 -7.87 5.78 7.84
C VAL A 28 -7.68 4.28 7.59
N THR A 29 -7.09 3.89 6.45
CA THR A 29 -6.74 2.50 6.20
C THR A 29 -5.83 1.93 7.28
N SER A 30 -4.77 2.64 7.67
CA SER A 30 -3.87 2.19 8.74
C SER A 30 -4.56 2.14 10.09
N ILE A 31 -5.41 3.12 10.40
CA ILE A 31 -6.14 3.16 11.67
C ILE A 31 -7.10 1.97 11.80
N TYR A 32 -7.86 1.65 10.74
CA TYR A 32 -8.78 0.52 10.84
C TYR A 32 -8.05 -0.84 10.88
N ILE A 33 -6.91 -1.00 10.20
CA ILE A 33 -6.08 -2.21 10.30
C ILE A 33 -5.59 -2.41 11.73
N LEU A 34 -5.13 -1.34 12.39
CA LEU A 34 -4.73 -1.41 13.80
C LEU A 34 -5.92 -1.72 14.72
N ALA A 35 -7.06 -1.09 14.48
CA ALA A 35 -8.28 -1.34 15.26
C ALA A 35 -8.77 -2.80 15.12
N ASP A 36 -8.80 -3.35 13.89
CA ASP A 36 -9.15 -4.76 13.62
C ASP A 36 -8.21 -5.71 14.37
N THR A 37 -6.90 -5.49 14.27
CA THR A 37 -5.90 -6.28 15.01
C THR A 37 -6.12 -6.23 16.53
N MET A 38 -6.42 -5.04 17.08
CA MET A 38 -6.70 -4.86 18.50
C MET A 38 -8.00 -5.57 18.93
N MET A 39 -9.04 -5.51 18.10
CA MET A 39 -10.32 -6.18 18.39
C MET A 39 -10.19 -7.70 18.32
N ILE A 40 -9.48 -8.24 17.33
CA ILE A 40 -9.16 -9.68 17.28
C ILE A 40 -8.36 -10.08 18.51
N GLY A 41 -7.33 -9.32 18.87
CA GLY A 41 -6.50 -9.62 20.04
C GLY A 41 -7.29 -9.66 21.36
N ARG A 42 -8.22 -8.72 21.55
CA ARG A 42 -9.05 -8.65 22.77
C ARG A 42 -10.22 -9.63 22.77
N GLY A 43 -10.82 -9.89 21.61
CA GLY A 43 -12.03 -10.70 21.51
C GLY A 43 -11.79 -12.18 21.26
N VAL A 44 -10.69 -12.51 20.53
CA VAL A 44 -10.33 -13.88 20.17
C VAL A 44 -9.04 -14.34 20.86
N GLY A 45 -8.11 -13.41 21.13
CA GLY A 45 -6.85 -13.69 21.80
C GLY A 45 -5.66 -13.85 20.84
N GLY A 46 -4.51 -14.28 21.38
CA GLY A 46 -3.26 -14.40 20.63
C GLY A 46 -3.33 -15.37 19.46
N SER A 47 -4.09 -16.46 19.57
CA SER A 47 -4.30 -17.42 18.46
C SER A 47 -5.02 -16.78 17.27
N GLY A 48 -5.94 -15.84 17.52
CA GLY A 48 -6.60 -15.05 16.46
C GLY A 48 -5.61 -14.16 15.72
N ILE A 49 -4.72 -13.47 16.43
CA ILE A 49 -3.66 -12.65 15.82
C ILE A 49 -2.69 -13.52 15.00
N ALA A 50 -2.31 -14.70 15.53
CA ALA A 50 -1.46 -15.65 14.81
C ALA A 50 -2.11 -16.11 13.51
N ALA A 51 -3.41 -16.48 13.54
CA ALA A 51 -4.18 -16.88 12.37
C ALA A 51 -4.27 -15.75 11.32
N MET A 52 -4.52 -14.50 11.75
CA MET A 52 -4.53 -13.33 10.88
C MET A 52 -3.16 -13.14 10.20
N ASN A 53 -2.07 -13.23 10.95
CA ASN A 53 -0.72 -13.06 10.41
C ASN A 53 -0.34 -14.14 9.39
N ILE A 54 -0.78 -15.39 9.59
CA ILE A 54 -0.61 -16.48 8.60
C ILE A 54 -1.30 -16.12 7.28
N LEU A 55 -2.46 -15.44 7.32
CA LEU A 55 -3.26 -15.11 6.14
C LEU A 55 -2.93 -13.75 5.51
N LEU A 56 -2.10 -12.91 6.15
CA LEU A 56 -1.68 -11.62 5.61
C LEU A 56 -1.09 -11.70 4.19
N PRO A 57 -0.19 -12.65 3.84
CA PRO A 57 0.32 -12.76 2.48
C PRO A 57 -0.78 -12.99 1.44
N LEU A 58 -1.82 -13.74 1.80
CA LEU A 58 -2.96 -13.97 0.93
C LEU A 58 -3.76 -12.68 0.70
N TYR A 59 -4.04 -11.93 1.76
CA TYR A 59 -4.69 -10.62 1.69
C TYR A 59 -3.88 -9.65 0.82
N ASN A 60 -2.57 -9.53 1.06
CA ASN A 60 -1.68 -8.66 0.30
C ASN A 60 -1.63 -9.05 -1.19
N THR A 61 -1.74 -10.34 -1.50
CA THR A 61 -1.82 -10.80 -2.90
C THR A 61 -3.10 -10.30 -3.57
N TYR A 62 -4.27 -10.43 -2.92
CA TYR A 62 -5.53 -9.96 -3.49
C TYR A 62 -5.55 -8.44 -3.67
N PHE A 63 -5.10 -7.70 -2.66
CA PHE A 63 -4.99 -6.26 -2.72
C PHE A 63 -3.96 -5.82 -3.77
N GLY A 64 -2.82 -6.49 -3.84
CA GLY A 64 -1.75 -6.25 -4.81
C GLY A 64 -2.17 -6.45 -6.27
N ILE A 65 -3.01 -7.48 -6.56
CA ILE A 65 -3.59 -7.68 -7.90
C ILE A 65 -4.42 -6.47 -8.30
N GLY A 66 -5.26 -5.98 -7.40
CA GLY A 66 -6.06 -4.78 -7.63
C GLY A 66 -5.19 -3.54 -7.82
N MET A 67 -4.12 -3.37 -7.03
CA MET A 67 -3.14 -2.29 -7.21
C MET A 67 -2.39 -2.39 -8.54
N MET A 68 -1.98 -3.59 -8.95
CA MET A 68 -1.33 -3.81 -10.26
C MET A 68 -2.21 -3.34 -11.40
N CYS A 69 -3.45 -3.81 -11.46
CA CYS A 69 -4.39 -3.45 -12.50
C CYS A 69 -4.87 -1.99 -12.37
N GLY A 70 -5.14 -1.57 -11.13
CA GLY A 70 -5.67 -0.24 -10.83
C GLY A 70 -4.66 0.87 -11.10
N VAL A 71 -3.47 0.80 -10.53
CA VAL A 71 -2.40 1.80 -10.73
C VAL A 71 -1.87 1.72 -12.15
N GLY A 72 -1.54 0.51 -12.64
CA GLY A 72 -1.03 0.30 -13.99
C GLY A 72 -1.98 0.84 -15.06
N GLY A 73 -3.26 0.49 -14.95
CA GLY A 73 -4.29 0.92 -15.90
C GLY A 73 -4.66 2.39 -15.76
N SER A 74 -4.85 2.91 -14.53
CA SER A 74 -5.28 4.29 -14.32
C SER A 74 -4.24 5.34 -14.74
N VAL A 75 -2.96 5.03 -14.62
CA VAL A 75 -1.88 5.88 -15.14
C VAL A 75 -1.94 5.97 -16.66
N LEU A 76 -2.09 4.83 -17.34
CA LEU A 76 -2.18 4.78 -18.82
C LEU A 76 -3.49 5.42 -19.32
N PHE A 77 -4.57 5.29 -18.55
CA PHE A 77 -5.83 5.99 -18.76
C PHE A 77 -5.63 7.51 -18.67
N GLY A 78 -5.06 8.02 -17.58
CA GLY A 78 -4.79 9.44 -17.38
C GLY A 78 -3.85 10.01 -18.45
N PHE A 79 -2.80 9.28 -18.80
CA PHE A 79 -1.87 9.62 -19.88
C PHE A 79 -2.57 9.75 -21.24
N SER A 80 -3.42 8.78 -21.59
CA SER A 80 -4.16 8.79 -22.86
C SER A 80 -5.17 9.93 -22.92
N ARG A 81 -5.88 10.20 -21.82
CA ARG A 81 -6.78 11.37 -21.72
C ARG A 81 -6.03 12.68 -21.86
N GLY A 82 -4.85 12.79 -21.23
CA GLY A 82 -3.99 13.96 -21.39
C GLY A 82 -3.64 14.23 -22.88
N ARG A 83 -3.50 13.19 -23.68
CA ARG A 83 -3.29 13.26 -25.14
C ARG A 83 -4.56 13.58 -25.95
N GLY A 84 -5.73 13.61 -25.32
CA GLY A 84 -7.01 13.74 -26.00
C GLY A 84 -7.52 12.44 -26.63
N ASP A 85 -6.87 11.30 -26.38
CA ASP A 85 -7.26 9.97 -26.91
C ASP A 85 -8.19 9.24 -25.93
N GLU A 86 -9.44 9.69 -25.88
CA GLU A 86 -10.47 9.13 -24.99
C GLU A 86 -10.77 7.65 -25.32
N LYS A 87 -10.71 7.25 -26.59
CA LYS A 87 -10.95 5.86 -26.99
C LYS A 87 -9.88 4.94 -26.39
N ARG A 88 -8.63 5.32 -26.52
CA ARG A 88 -7.49 4.59 -25.95
C ARG A 88 -7.55 4.56 -24.42
N ALA A 89 -7.92 5.67 -23.78
CA ALA A 89 -8.09 5.71 -22.34
C ALA A 89 -9.13 4.69 -21.87
N ARG A 90 -10.31 4.66 -22.48
CA ARG A 90 -11.37 3.69 -22.16
C ARG A 90 -10.93 2.24 -22.40
N SER A 91 -10.16 1.98 -23.47
CA SER A 91 -9.59 0.65 -23.74
C SER A 91 -8.63 0.19 -22.62
N TYR A 92 -7.82 1.09 -22.04
CA TYR A 92 -7.01 0.76 -20.85
C TYR A 92 -7.85 0.45 -19.62
N PHE A 93 -8.94 1.20 -19.37
CA PHE A 93 -9.87 0.89 -18.30
C PHE A 93 -10.48 -0.50 -18.46
N THR A 94 -10.99 -0.81 -19.67
CA THR A 94 -11.59 -2.11 -19.96
C THR A 94 -10.58 -3.25 -19.84
N ALA A 95 -9.36 -3.09 -20.37
CA ALA A 95 -8.30 -4.08 -20.25
C ALA A 95 -7.96 -4.37 -18.78
N ALA A 96 -7.77 -3.33 -17.99
CA ALA A 96 -7.44 -3.45 -16.59
C ALA A 96 -8.59 -4.09 -15.78
N LEU A 97 -9.85 -3.76 -16.10
CA LEU A 97 -11.04 -4.37 -15.51
C LEU A 97 -11.15 -5.86 -15.85
N CYS A 98 -10.97 -6.23 -17.12
CA CYS A 98 -10.97 -7.63 -17.53
C CYS A 98 -9.89 -8.44 -16.79
N VAL A 99 -8.67 -7.90 -16.70
CA VAL A 99 -7.56 -8.57 -16.00
C VAL A 99 -7.82 -8.73 -14.52
N VAL A 100 -8.27 -7.67 -13.82
CA VAL A 100 -8.53 -7.78 -12.39
C VAL A 100 -9.64 -8.77 -12.08
N LEU A 101 -10.70 -8.80 -12.89
CA LEU A 101 -11.78 -9.78 -12.73
C LEU A 101 -11.29 -11.20 -13.01
N ALA A 102 -10.55 -11.41 -14.10
CA ALA A 102 -10.03 -12.73 -14.44
C ALA A 102 -9.06 -13.26 -13.38
N LEU A 103 -8.08 -12.45 -12.95
CA LEU A 103 -7.14 -12.84 -11.89
C LEU A 103 -7.86 -13.08 -10.57
N SER A 104 -8.79 -12.22 -10.18
CA SER A 104 -9.57 -12.41 -8.95
C SER A 104 -10.40 -13.71 -8.97
N ALA A 105 -10.99 -14.04 -10.12
CA ALA A 105 -11.72 -15.31 -10.28
C ALA A 105 -10.77 -16.52 -10.19
N VAL A 106 -9.59 -16.45 -10.84
CA VAL A 106 -8.57 -17.51 -10.76
C VAL A 106 -8.12 -17.69 -9.31
N PHE A 107 -7.78 -16.62 -8.61
CA PHE A 107 -7.34 -16.70 -7.21
C PHE A 107 -8.46 -17.15 -6.26
N LEU A 108 -9.71 -16.77 -6.51
CA LEU A 108 -10.87 -17.29 -5.80
C LEU A 108 -10.99 -18.81 -5.97
N ILE A 109 -10.96 -19.29 -7.22
CA ILE A 109 -11.13 -20.73 -7.54
C ILE A 109 -9.96 -21.54 -6.98
N LEU A 110 -8.71 -21.13 -7.27
CA LEU A 110 -7.52 -21.83 -6.79
C LEU A 110 -7.41 -21.74 -5.26
N GLY A 111 -7.70 -20.60 -4.67
CA GLY A 111 -7.72 -20.42 -3.22
C GLY A 111 -8.76 -21.28 -2.52
N ARG A 112 -9.89 -21.59 -3.15
CA ARG A 112 -10.90 -22.51 -2.61
C ARG A 112 -10.52 -23.98 -2.80
N ILE A 113 -10.00 -24.36 -3.97
CA ILE A 113 -9.59 -25.74 -4.25
C ILE A 113 -8.38 -26.14 -3.42
N PHE A 114 -7.38 -25.27 -3.32
CA PHE A 114 -6.12 -25.55 -2.64
C PHE A 114 -6.04 -24.89 -1.26
N PHE A 115 -7.16 -24.57 -0.62
CA PHE A 115 -7.19 -23.81 0.62
C PHE A 115 -6.35 -24.45 1.72
N ASN A 116 -6.59 -25.72 2.06
CA ASN A 116 -5.87 -26.40 3.14
C ASN A 116 -4.36 -26.56 2.86
N PRO A 117 -3.92 -27.03 1.68
CA PRO A 117 -2.50 -27.05 1.33
C PRO A 117 -1.85 -25.65 1.42
N LEU A 118 -2.56 -24.61 0.99
CA LEU A 118 -2.07 -23.25 0.98
C LEU A 118 -1.81 -22.72 2.39
N ILE A 119 -2.81 -22.83 3.29
CA ILE A 119 -2.64 -22.35 4.66
C ILE A 119 -1.58 -23.17 5.42
N THR A 120 -1.48 -24.48 5.17
CA THR A 120 -0.42 -25.31 5.75
C THR A 120 0.97 -24.86 5.29
N PHE A 121 1.13 -24.59 3.99
CA PHE A 121 2.36 -24.01 3.44
C PHE A 121 2.72 -22.66 4.08
N MET A 122 1.70 -21.85 4.41
CA MET A 122 1.87 -20.54 5.09
C MET A 122 2.16 -20.66 6.59
N GLY A 123 2.27 -21.89 7.13
CA GLY A 123 2.64 -22.14 8.52
C GLY A 123 1.47 -22.42 9.46
N ASN A 124 0.26 -22.68 8.93
CA ASN A 124 -0.87 -23.08 9.75
C ASN A 124 -0.63 -24.46 10.40
N THR A 125 -1.04 -24.58 11.64
CA THR A 125 -0.98 -25.82 12.41
C THR A 125 -2.40 -26.32 12.76
N PRO A 126 -2.57 -27.62 13.08
CA PRO A 126 -3.86 -28.15 13.52
C PRO A 126 -4.50 -27.38 14.67
N LEU A 127 -3.68 -26.85 15.59
CA LEU A 127 -4.15 -26.05 16.73
C LEU A 127 -4.75 -24.70 16.31
N LEU A 128 -4.32 -24.14 15.19
CA LEU A 128 -4.81 -22.86 14.67
C LEU A 128 -5.95 -22.99 13.66
N ASN A 129 -6.32 -24.22 13.28
CA ASN A 129 -7.39 -24.46 12.28
C ASN A 129 -8.72 -23.80 12.66
N GLU A 130 -9.08 -23.82 13.95
CA GLU A 130 -10.32 -23.23 14.46
C GLU A 130 -10.38 -21.71 14.18
N TYR A 131 -9.24 -21.04 14.12
CA TYR A 131 -9.12 -19.60 13.87
C TYR A 131 -8.84 -19.29 12.40
N THR A 132 -7.93 -20.05 11.77
CA THR A 132 -7.45 -19.76 10.41
C THR A 132 -8.46 -20.14 9.35
N VAL A 133 -9.18 -21.26 9.50
CA VAL A 133 -10.12 -21.76 8.48
C VAL A 133 -11.34 -20.84 8.32
N PRO A 134 -12.05 -20.42 9.39
CA PRO A 134 -13.18 -19.50 9.25
C PRO A 134 -12.76 -18.15 8.63
N TYR A 135 -11.65 -17.57 9.10
CA TYR A 135 -11.15 -16.30 8.60
C TYR A 135 -10.72 -16.40 7.12
N GLY A 136 -9.88 -17.38 6.80
CA GLY A 136 -9.34 -17.55 5.46
C GLY A 136 -10.40 -17.96 4.42
N THR A 137 -11.43 -18.68 4.82
CA THR A 137 -12.57 -19.04 3.95
C THR A 137 -13.31 -17.78 3.49
N VAL A 138 -13.62 -16.86 4.42
CA VAL A 138 -14.28 -15.59 4.09
C VAL A 138 -13.35 -14.71 3.26
N LEU A 139 -12.09 -14.59 3.67
CA LEU A 139 -11.07 -13.80 2.98
C LEU A 139 -10.93 -14.23 1.50
N THR A 140 -10.82 -15.54 1.26
CA THR A 140 -10.70 -16.10 -0.09
C THR A 140 -11.97 -15.88 -0.91
N THR A 141 -13.15 -16.03 -0.29
CA THR A 141 -14.43 -15.80 -0.97
C THR A 141 -14.59 -14.32 -1.36
N ALA A 142 -14.13 -13.41 -0.53
CA ALA A 142 -14.18 -11.96 -0.77
C ALA A 142 -13.01 -11.44 -1.63
N ALA A 143 -12.08 -12.29 -2.08
CA ALA A 143 -10.91 -11.89 -2.89
C ALA A 143 -11.23 -10.93 -4.04
N PRO A 144 -12.32 -11.13 -4.84
CA PRO A 144 -12.70 -10.18 -5.88
C PRO A 144 -13.01 -8.78 -5.34
N MET A 145 -13.60 -8.68 -4.16
CA MET A 145 -13.94 -7.39 -3.55
C MET A 145 -12.68 -6.63 -3.10
N PHE A 146 -11.69 -7.32 -2.54
CA PHE A 146 -10.40 -6.72 -2.16
C PHE A 146 -9.65 -6.18 -3.39
N ALA A 147 -9.58 -6.98 -4.45
CA ALA A 147 -8.95 -6.55 -5.69
C ALA A 147 -9.71 -5.40 -6.36
N LEU A 148 -11.03 -5.46 -6.45
CA LEU A 148 -11.85 -4.39 -7.02
C LEU A 148 -11.80 -3.11 -6.19
N SER A 149 -11.69 -3.19 -4.87
CA SER A 149 -11.56 -2.02 -4.01
C SER A 149 -10.32 -1.20 -4.35
N SER A 150 -9.14 -1.81 -4.36
CA SER A 150 -7.89 -1.12 -4.71
C SER A 150 -7.85 -0.68 -6.17
N PHE A 151 -8.40 -1.47 -7.08
CA PHE A 151 -8.57 -1.14 -8.50
C PHE A 151 -9.41 0.13 -8.70
N LEU A 152 -10.63 0.16 -8.15
CA LEU A 152 -11.54 1.30 -8.30
C LEU A 152 -11.02 2.55 -7.60
N GLN A 153 -10.37 2.43 -6.43
CA GLN A 153 -9.73 3.57 -5.76
C GLN A 153 -8.75 4.29 -6.70
N ALA A 154 -7.92 3.54 -7.43
CA ALA A 154 -6.96 4.11 -8.35
C ALA A 154 -7.64 4.79 -9.54
N PHE A 155 -8.61 4.13 -10.17
CA PHE A 155 -9.31 4.66 -11.34
C PHE A 155 -10.20 5.86 -11.00
N VAL A 156 -11.02 5.80 -9.97
CA VAL A 156 -11.90 6.89 -9.54
C VAL A 156 -11.10 8.14 -9.20
N ARG A 157 -9.95 7.97 -8.50
CA ARG A 157 -9.04 9.07 -8.20
C ARG A 157 -8.44 9.67 -9.48
N ASN A 158 -7.98 8.85 -10.42
CA ASN A 158 -7.42 9.30 -11.69
C ASN A 158 -8.47 9.89 -12.65
N ASP A 159 -9.74 9.53 -12.50
CA ASP A 159 -10.86 10.14 -13.24
C ASP A 159 -11.40 11.43 -12.62
N GLY A 160 -10.69 12.00 -11.65
CA GLY A 160 -11.00 13.33 -11.12
C GLY A 160 -11.87 13.34 -9.86
N ALA A 161 -12.13 12.18 -9.23
CA ALA A 161 -12.98 12.07 -8.05
C ALA A 161 -12.22 11.61 -6.77
N PRO A 162 -11.13 12.30 -6.34
CA PRO A 162 -10.35 11.88 -5.16
C PRO A 162 -11.17 11.93 -3.87
N LYS A 163 -12.16 12.83 -3.75
CA LYS A 163 -13.06 12.91 -2.59
C LYS A 163 -13.96 11.68 -2.49
N LEU A 164 -14.44 11.16 -3.62
CA LEU A 164 -15.23 9.93 -3.63
C LEU A 164 -14.37 8.72 -3.27
N ALA A 165 -13.12 8.66 -3.77
CA ALA A 165 -12.16 7.63 -3.39
C ALA A 165 -11.93 7.64 -1.87
N MET A 166 -11.71 8.81 -1.28
CA MET A 166 -11.58 8.98 0.18
C MET A 166 -12.86 8.54 0.91
N ALA A 167 -14.03 9.01 0.47
CA ALA A 167 -15.31 8.68 1.12
C ALA A 167 -15.57 7.17 1.13
N GLY A 168 -15.29 6.48 0.01
CA GLY A 168 -15.42 5.02 -0.06
C GLY A 168 -14.55 4.31 0.98
N VAL A 169 -13.27 4.67 1.07
CA VAL A 169 -12.33 4.05 2.01
C VAL A 169 -12.71 4.35 3.47
N ILE A 170 -13.06 5.59 3.79
CA ILE A 170 -13.45 5.98 5.15
C ILE A 170 -14.72 5.25 5.56
N SER A 171 -15.76 5.24 4.71
CA SER A 171 -17.02 4.56 5.03
C SER A 171 -16.83 3.04 5.20
N GLY A 172 -16.02 2.42 4.33
CA GLY A 172 -15.69 1.00 4.46
C GLY A 172 -14.93 0.69 5.75
N GLY A 173 -13.94 1.51 6.11
CA GLY A 173 -13.18 1.35 7.35
C GLY A 173 -14.03 1.57 8.61
N VAL A 174 -14.91 2.57 8.61
CA VAL A 174 -15.81 2.81 9.75
C VAL A 174 -16.79 1.66 9.94
N ILE A 175 -17.42 1.17 8.87
CA ILE A 175 -18.35 0.03 8.99
C ILE A 175 -17.61 -1.25 9.39
N ASN A 176 -16.36 -1.47 8.90
CA ASN A 176 -15.54 -2.59 9.33
C ASN A 176 -15.36 -2.56 10.86
N VAL A 177 -14.89 -1.46 11.45
CA VAL A 177 -14.68 -1.32 12.90
C VAL A 177 -15.98 -1.53 13.70
N ILE A 178 -17.09 -0.99 13.23
CA ILE A 178 -18.40 -1.19 13.87
C ILE A 178 -18.81 -2.67 13.83
N LEU A 179 -18.65 -3.32 12.67
CA LEU A 179 -19.02 -4.72 12.50
C LEU A 179 -18.07 -5.67 13.24
N ASP A 180 -16.79 -5.35 13.36
CA ASP A 180 -15.84 -6.08 14.20
C ASP A 180 -16.33 -6.12 15.65
N TYR A 181 -16.72 -4.95 16.17
CA TYR A 181 -17.27 -4.89 17.52
C TYR A 181 -18.54 -5.75 17.67
N VAL A 182 -19.47 -5.64 16.72
CA VAL A 182 -20.72 -6.41 16.74
C VAL A 182 -20.47 -7.92 16.61
N TYR A 183 -19.68 -8.33 15.61
CA TYR A 183 -19.51 -9.75 15.31
C TYR A 183 -18.59 -10.46 16.30
N ILE A 184 -17.53 -9.79 16.79
CA ILE A 184 -16.59 -10.40 17.72
C ILE A 184 -17.15 -10.40 19.15
N PHE A 185 -17.64 -9.24 19.65
CA PHE A 185 -17.99 -9.08 21.07
C PHE A 185 -19.46 -9.33 21.37
N ILE A 186 -20.40 -8.93 20.52
CA ILE A 186 -21.85 -9.11 20.74
C ILE A 186 -22.31 -10.47 20.25
N MET A 187 -22.03 -10.81 18.97
CA MET A 187 -22.49 -12.06 18.35
C MET A 187 -21.55 -13.24 18.63
N LYS A 188 -20.32 -12.97 19.09
CA LYS A 188 -19.30 -13.99 19.42
C LYS A 188 -18.96 -14.92 18.25
N TRP A 189 -18.95 -14.41 17.03
CA TRP A 189 -18.60 -15.18 15.83
C TRP A 189 -17.10 -15.37 15.62
N GLY A 190 -16.25 -14.84 16.54
CA GLY A 190 -14.80 -15.03 16.53
C GLY A 190 -14.14 -14.57 15.23
N MET A 191 -13.21 -15.39 14.73
CA MET A 191 -12.45 -15.06 13.51
C MET A 191 -13.31 -15.00 12.25
N GLY A 192 -14.36 -15.82 12.14
CA GLY A 192 -15.29 -15.72 11.03
C GLY A 192 -16.04 -14.39 10.98
N GLY A 193 -16.39 -13.85 12.15
CA GLY A 193 -17.00 -12.53 12.31
C GLY A 193 -16.06 -11.40 11.87
N ALA A 194 -14.81 -11.43 12.33
CA ALA A 194 -13.78 -10.46 11.93
C ALA A 194 -13.60 -10.42 10.40
N ALA A 195 -13.46 -11.59 9.78
CA ALA A 195 -13.34 -11.67 8.32
C ALA A 195 -14.57 -11.14 7.58
N LEU A 196 -15.78 -11.41 8.08
CA LEU A 196 -17.02 -10.87 7.53
C LEU A 196 -17.11 -9.36 7.65
N ALA A 197 -16.67 -8.78 8.78
CA ALA A 197 -16.62 -7.34 8.97
C ALA A 197 -15.70 -6.68 7.92
N THR A 198 -14.50 -7.23 7.74
CA THR A 198 -13.53 -6.75 6.75
C THR A 198 -14.06 -6.89 5.31
N ALA A 199 -14.67 -8.03 4.97
CA ALA A 199 -15.28 -8.26 3.66
C ALA A 199 -16.45 -7.31 3.40
N THR A 200 -17.30 -7.05 4.40
CA THR A 200 -18.45 -6.14 4.29
C THR A 200 -17.98 -4.69 4.13
N GLY A 201 -17.01 -4.23 4.93
CA GLY A 201 -16.41 -2.90 4.80
C GLY A 201 -15.80 -2.68 3.42
N THR A 202 -15.05 -3.66 2.91
CA THR A 202 -14.46 -3.61 1.57
C THR A 202 -15.53 -3.60 0.48
N THR A 203 -16.60 -4.41 0.62
CA THR A 203 -17.72 -4.43 -0.32
C THR A 203 -18.43 -3.08 -0.36
N LEU A 204 -18.65 -2.44 0.80
CA LEU A 204 -19.22 -1.10 0.87
C LEU A 204 -18.31 -0.08 0.16
N THR A 205 -16.98 -0.18 0.35
CA THR A 205 -16.02 0.65 -0.40
C THR A 205 -16.22 0.50 -1.90
N VAL A 206 -16.31 -0.74 -2.41
CA VAL A 206 -16.54 -1.02 -3.84
C VAL A 206 -17.85 -0.40 -4.32
N LEU A 207 -18.95 -0.55 -3.56
CA LEU A 207 -20.25 0.01 -3.93
C LEU A 207 -20.24 1.53 -3.99
N ILE A 208 -19.61 2.21 -3.01
CA ILE A 208 -19.46 3.67 -3.02
C ILE A 208 -18.61 4.12 -4.21
N LEU A 209 -17.50 3.44 -4.50
CA LEU A 209 -16.66 3.77 -5.64
C LEU A 209 -17.37 3.51 -6.98
N ALA A 210 -18.14 2.44 -7.07
CA ALA A 210 -18.94 2.12 -8.25
C ALA A 210 -20.04 3.18 -8.52
N SER A 211 -20.47 3.94 -7.51
CA SER A 211 -21.41 5.06 -7.72
C SER A 211 -20.86 6.11 -8.69
N HIS A 212 -19.53 6.19 -8.88
CA HIS A 212 -18.89 7.05 -9.85
C HIS A 212 -19.37 6.79 -11.29
N PHE A 213 -19.72 5.54 -11.62
CA PHE A 213 -20.22 5.17 -12.94
C PHE A 213 -21.54 5.91 -13.31
N PHE A 214 -22.29 6.37 -12.33
CA PHE A 214 -23.52 7.15 -12.51
C PHE A 214 -23.27 8.66 -12.50
N SER A 215 -22.03 9.11 -12.26
CA SER A 215 -21.67 10.51 -12.27
C SER A 215 -21.65 11.09 -13.69
N LYS A 216 -22.02 12.36 -13.83
CA LYS A 216 -21.89 13.11 -15.10
C LYS A 216 -20.42 13.28 -15.53
N ASP A 217 -19.50 13.27 -14.57
CA ASP A 217 -18.06 13.44 -14.78
C ASP A 217 -17.34 12.09 -15.00
N ASN A 218 -18.08 10.99 -15.18
CA ASN A 218 -17.54 9.66 -15.40
C ASN A 218 -17.03 9.49 -16.83
N HIS A 219 -15.73 9.21 -16.96
CA HIS A 219 -15.07 8.84 -18.21
C HIS A 219 -14.69 7.36 -18.26
N LEU A 220 -14.91 6.60 -17.17
CA LEU A 220 -14.65 5.16 -17.08
C LEU A 220 -15.74 4.38 -17.82
N LYS A 221 -15.71 4.46 -19.13
CA LYS A 221 -16.64 3.72 -20.02
C LYS A 221 -15.95 2.53 -20.65
N LEU A 222 -16.70 1.47 -20.92
CA LEU A 222 -16.17 0.29 -21.57
C LEU A 222 -15.88 0.57 -23.04
N GLU A 223 -14.72 0.13 -23.50
CA GLU A 223 -14.27 0.18 -24.89
C GLU A 223 -13.46 -1.09 -25.17
N PHE A 224 -13.98 -1.93 -26.03
CA PHE A 224 -13.41 -3.26 -26.29
C PHE A 224 -12.39 -3.28 -27.46
N SER A 225 -12.16 -2.15 -28.12
CA SER A 225 -11.15 -2.08 -29.18
C SER A 225 -9.74 -2.26 -28.58
N ASP A 226 -8.97 -3.17 -29.18
CA ASP A 226 -7.56 -3.43 -28.82
C ASP A 226 -7.31 -3.85 -27.36
N VAL A 227 -8.31 -4.31 -26.61
CA VAL A 227 -8.21 -4.65 -25.16
C VAL A 227 -7.04 -5.60 -24.91
N TRP A 228 -6.95 -6.70 -25.65
CA TRP A 228 -5.88 -7.70 -25.46
C TRP A 228 -4.48 -7.15 -25.70
N ARG A 229 -4.34 -6.19 -26.59
CA ARG A 229 -3.08 -5.50 -26.86
C ARG A 229 -2.67 -4.57 -25.70
N ARG A 230 -3.65 -4.06 -24.92
CA ARG A 230 -3.41 -3.19 -23.77
C ARG A 230 -3.04 -3.95 -22.50
N VAL A 231 -3.42 -5.22 -22.38
CA VAL A 231 -3.15 -6.03 -21.18
C VAL A 231 -1.67 -6.03 -20.80
N PRO A 232 -0.70 -6.32 -21.68
CA PRO A 232 0.71 -6.30 -21.31
C PRO A 232 1.21 -4.92 -20.87
N GLU A 233 0.68 -3.85 -21.45
CA GLU A 233 1.03 -2.47 -21.07
C GLU A 233 0.54 -2.18 -19.65
N VAL A 234 -0.70 -2.57 -19.30
CA VAL A 234 -1.29 -2.42 -17.95
C VAL A 234 -0.49 -3.19 -16.91
N LEU A 235 -0.25 -4.48 -17.18
CA LEU A 235 0.49 -5.34 -16.27
C LEU A 235 1.93 -4.84 -16.06
N GLY A 236 2.62 -4.49 -17.16
CA GLY A 236 3.98 -3.98 -17.12
C GLY A 236 4.11 -2.68 -16.31
N ASN A 237 3.14 -1.75 -16.47
CA ASN A 237 3.16 -0.50 -15.71
C ASN A 237 2.74 -0.67 -14.25
N GLY A 238 1.92 -1.67 -13.94
CA GLY A 238 1.43 -1.96 -12.59
C GLY A 238 2.31 -2.92 -11.77
N LEU A 239 3.24 -3.63 -12.41
CA LEU A 239 4.04 -4.68 -11.78
C LEU A 239 4.81 -4.18 -10.54
N ALA A 240 5.32 -2.95 -10.59
CA ALA A 240 6.00 -2.34 -9.45
C ALA A 240 5.08 -2.23 -8.22
N SER A 241 3.81 -1.87 -8.41
CA SER A 241 2.83 -1.77 -7.34
C SER A 241 2.50 -3.14 -6.73
N PHE A 242 2.39 -4.18 -7.55
CA PHE A 242 2.18 -5.55 -7.08
C PHE A 242 3.35 -6.08 -6.26
N ILE A 243 4.58 -5.88 -6.76
CA ILE A 243 5.79 -6.30 -6.06
C ILE A 243 5.91 -5.58 -4.72
N LEU A 244 5.57 -4.30 -4.66
CA LEU A 244 5.63 -3.55 -3.41
C LEU A 244 4.72 -4.17 -2.33
N GLU A 245 3.49 -4.55 -2.68
CA GLU A 245 2.55 -5.15 -1.74
C GLU A 245 3.02 -6.53 -1.22
N ILE A 246 3.54 -7.38 -2.12
CA ILE A 246 4.05 -8.70 -1.70
C ILE A 246 5.35 -8.57 -0.91
N SER A 247 6.20 -7.61 -1.24
CA SER A 247 7.50 -7.41 -0.60
C SER A 247 7.39 -7.11 0.88
N ASN A 248 6.36 -6.37 1.29
CA ASN A 248 6.16 -5.98 2.69
C ASN A 248 6.07 -7.21 3.60
N GLY A 249 5.27 -8.21 3.23
CA GLY A 249 5.15 -9.45 4.01
C GLY A 249 6.44 -10.29 3.99
N PHE A 250 7.09 -10.38 2.84
CA PHE A 250 8.34 -11.13 2.69
C PHE A 250 9.47 -10.54 3.53
N VAL A 251 9.67 -9.24 3.48
CA VAL A 251 10.70 -8.54 4.27
C VAL A 251 10.43 -8.69 5.76
N MET A 252 9.18 -8.56 6.19
CA MET A 252 8.79 -8.76 7.59
C MET A 252 9.18 -10.15 8.11
N LEU A 253 8.98 -11.19 7.31
CA LEU A 253 9.40 -12.55 7.67
C LEU A 253 10.91 -12.67 7.84
N LEU A 254 11.69 -12.05 6.96
CA LEU A 254 13.16 -12.06 7.06
C LEU A 254 13.64 -11.34 8.31
N PHE A 255 13.08 -10.17 8.63
CA PHE A 255 13.41 -9.42 9.84
C PHE A 255 13.06 -10.19 11.10
N ASN A 256 11.84 -10.75 11.19
CA ASN A 256 11.42 -11.55 12.33
C ASN A 256 12.37 -12.74 12.56
N ARG A 257 12.80 -13.43 11.50
CA ARG A 257 13.73 -14.55 11.59
C ARG A 257 15.08 -14.11 12.14
N GLN A 258 15.63 -13.00 11.65
CA GLN A 258 16.92 -12.49 12.11
C GLN A 258 16.85 -11.97 13.54
N LEU A 259 15.79 -11.22 13.88
CA LEU A 259 15.60 -10.73 15.24
C LEU A 259 15.44 -11.87 16.24
N LEU A 260 14.69 -12.91 15.88
CA LEU A 260 14.55 -14.09 16.73
C LEU A 260 15.90 -14.78 16.97
N ALA A 261 16.76 -14.87 15.95
CA ALA A 261 18.07 -15.50 16.02
C ALA A 261 19.09 -14.70 16.84
N TYR A 262 19.05 -13.36 16.77
CA TYR A 262 20.06 -12.49 17.42
C TYR A 262 19.62 -12.00 18.80
N VAL A 263 18.32 -11.77 19.01
CA VAL A 263 17.79 -11.06 20.20
C VAL A 263 16.69 -11.87 20.91
N GLY A 264 16.05 -12.81 20.21
CA GLY A 264 14.89 -13.54 20.73
C GLY A 264 13.58 -12.76 20.60
N GLU A 265 12.59 -13.09 21.42
CA GLU A 265 11.23 -12.54 21.37
C GLU A 265 11.16 -11.03 21.64
N MET A 266 12.09 -10.50 22.44
CA MET A 266 12.18 -9.08 22.74
C MET A 266 12.46 -8.27 21.45
N GLY A 267 13.32 -8.77 20.55
CA GLY A 267 13.58 -8.13 19.26
C GLY A 267 12.32 -8.04 18.39
N ILE A 268 11.49 -9.07 18.38
CA ILE A 268 10.20 -9.08 17.64
C ILE A 268 9.25 -8.04 18.24
N THR A 269 9.20 -7.91 19.57
CA THR A 269 8.38 -6.92 20.27
C THR A 269 8.80 -5.50 19.88
N VAL A 270 10.10 -5.20 19.92
CA VAL A 270 10.64 -3.88 19.51
C VAL A 270 10.35 -3.61 18.03
N TYR A 271 10.49 -4.61 17.16
CA TYR A 271 10.17 -4.49 15.74
C TYR A 271 8.68 -4.17 15.52
N GLY A 272 7.80 -4.78 16.30
CA GLY A 272 6.38 -4.46 16.29
C GLY A 272 6.09 -2.98 16.61
N ILE A 273 6.75 -2.41 17.61
CA ILE A 273 6.63 -0.97 17.93
C ILE A 273 7.08 -0.11 16.73
N ILE A 274 8.25 -0.42 16.17
CA ILE A 274 8.84 0.31 15.05
C ILE A 274 7.94 0.25 13.82
N THR A 275 7.50 -0.94 13.42
CA THR A 275 6.69 -1.14 12.20
C THR A 275 5.30 -0.53 12.32
N ASN A 276 4.64 -0.61 13.48
CA ASN A 276 3.35 0.04 13.68
C ASN A 276 3.46 1.57 13.64
N THR A 277 4.53 2.15 14.20
CA THR A 277 4.78 3.59 14.08
C THR A 277 5.12 3.97 12.63
N ALA A 278 5.95 3.18 11.96
CA ALA A 278 6.33 3.38 10.56
C ALA A 278 5.14 3.21 9.60
N LEU A 279 4.11 2.43 9.96
CA LEU A 279 2.89 2.27 9.17
C LEU A 279 2.16 3.62 8.99
N VAL A 280 2.08 4.44 10.04
CA VAL A 280 1.46 5.77 9.97
C VAL A 280 2.27 6.69 9.05
N ALA A 281 3.60 6.70 9.19
CA ALA A 281 4.49 7.47 8.33
C ALA A 281 4.36 7.03 6.85
N SER A 282 4.42 5.73 6.59
CA SER A 282 4.26 5.16 5.25
C SER A 282 2.90 5.48 4.62
N SER A 283 1.84 5.58 5.42
CA SER A 283 0.51 5.95 4.93
C SER A 283 0.47 7.39 4.41
N ILE A 284 1.13 8.31 5.10
CA ILE A 284 1.25 9.70 4.65
C ILE A 284 2.07 9.77 3.36
N SER A 285 3.20 9.06 3.30
CA SER A 285 4.07 8.98 2.12
C SER A 285 3.32 8.42 0.90
N ASN A 286 2.57 7.33 1.09
CA ASN A 286 1.73 6.76 0.05
C ASN A 286 0.60 7.70 -0.38
N GLY A 287 0.01 8.45 0.55
CA GLY A 287 -0.99 9.48 0.26
C GLY A 287 -0.44 10.60 -0.62
N ILE A 288 0.79 11.05 -0.36
CA ILE A 288 1.49 12.05 -1.19
C ILE A 288 1.75 11.50 -2.60
N ALA A 289 2.24 10.27 -2.72
CA ALA A 289 2.46 9.60 -4.00
C ALA A 289 1.16 9.45 -4.81
N GLN A 290 0.08 9.02 -4.16
CA GLN A 290 -1.24 8.89 -4.77
C GLN A 290 -1.85 10.21 -5.22
N ALA A 291 -1.53 11.31 -4.53
CA ALA A 291 -2.00 12.65 -4.92
C ALA A 291 -1.25 13.18 -6.15
N VAL A 292 0.04 12.94 -6.24
CA VAL A 292 0.88 13.43 -7.35
C VAL A 292 0.68 12.63 -8.64
N GLN A 293 0.35 11.35 -8.55
CA GLN A 293 0.26 10.41 -9.67
C GLN A 293 -0.68 10.87 -10.80
N PRO A 294 -1.95 11.26 -10.55
CA PRO A 294 -2.86 11.71 -11.60
C PRO A 294 -2.38 12.99 -12.31
N LEU A 295 -1.76 13.91 -11.54
CA LEU A 295 -1.21 15.14 -12.11
C LEU A 295 -0.04 14.86 -13.05
N LEU A 296 0.84 13.94 -12.67
CA LEU A 296 1.99 13.55 -13.49
C LEU A 296 1.53 12.88 -14.78
N SER A 297 0.63 11.88 -14.70
CA SER A 297 0.21 11.10 -15.85
C SER A 297 -0.57 11.94 -16.87
N ALA A 298 -1.55 12.73 -16.44
CA ALA A 298 -2.35 13.57 -17.32
C ALA A 298 -1.52 14.67 -18.00
N ASN A 299 -0.68 15.40 -17.23
CA ASN A 299 0.14 16.47 -17.80
C ASN A 299 1.28 15.94 -18.67
N PHE A 300 1.83 14.76 -18.37
CA PHE A 300 2.82 14.10 -19.23
C PHE A 300 2.18 13.66 -20.55
N GLY A 301 0.97 13.11 -20.51
CA GLY A 301 0.18 12.79 -21.70
C GLY A 301 -0.09 14.00 -22.58
N ALA A 302 -0.44 15.14 -21.97
CA ALA A 302 -0.66 16.41 -22.67
C ALA A 302 0.62 17.08 -23.20
N GLY A 303 1.81 16.51 -22.94
CA GLY A 303 3.09 17.11 -23.32
C GLY A 303 3.49 18.33 -22.48
N ASN A 304 2.80 18.60 -21.37
CA ASN A 304 3.02 19.78 -20.54
C ASN A 304 4.12 19.52 -19.49
N LEU A 305 5.37 19.39 -19.96
CA LEU A 305 6.52 19.01 -19.12
C LEU A 305 6.81 20.01 -18.01
N LYS A 306 6.46 21.29 -18.19
CA LYS A 306 6.59 22.31 -17.13
C LYS A 306 5.71 21.97 -15.93
N ARG A 307 4.43 21.63 -16.16
CA ARG A 307 3.49 21.25 -15.11
C ARG A 307 3.87 19.90 -14.46
N VAL A 308 4.39 18.96 -15.24
CA VAL A 308 4.98 17.71 -14.71
C VAL A 308 6.11 18.02 -13.74
N GLY A 309 7.02 18.92 -14.12
CA GLY A 309 8.12 19.36 -13.24
C GLY A 309 7.63 20.06 -11.96
N GLU A 310 6.60 20.90 -12.07
CA GLU A 310 5.97 21.57 -10.91
C GLU A 310 5.30 20.56 -9.96
N ALA A 311 4.51 19.64 -10.49
CA ALA A 311 3.84 18.58 -9.70
C ALA A 311 4.85 17.70 -8.99
N ARG A 312 5.92 17.27 -9.68
CA ARG A 312 7.02 16.51 -9.08
C ARG A 312 7.69 17.29 -7.95
N LYS A 313 8.03 18.57 -8.17
CA LYS A 313 8.65 19.42 -7.14
C LYS A 313 7.76 19.56 -5.92
N LEU A 314 6.45 19.72 -6.09
CA LEU A 314 5.50 19.76 -4.98
C LEU A 314 5.47 18.44 -4.21
N GLY A 315 5.36 17.30 -4.91
CA GLY A 315 5.42 15.97 -4.29
C GLY A 315 6.70 15.78 -3.49
N VAL A 316 7.86 16.06 -4.09
CA VAL A 316 9.17 15.92 -3.44
C VAL A 316 9.29 16.83 -2.21
N ARG A 317 8.88 18.11 -2.31
CA ARG A 317 8.95 19.05 -1.18
C ARG A 317 8.03 18.63 -0.03
N THR A 318 6.80 18.22 -0.36
CA THR A 318 5.84 17.76 0.66
C THR A 318 6.34 16.46 1.30
N GLY A 319 6.87 15.53 0.49
CA GLY A 319 7.46 14.30 0.97
C GLY A 319 8.66 14.55 1.89
N PHE A 320 9.63 15.36 1.49
CA PHE A 320 10.76 15.70 2.37
C PHE A 320 10.34 16.39 3.67
N ALA A 321 9.32 17.26 3.63
CA ALA A 321 8.79 17.86 4.85
C ALA A 321 8.20 16.78 5.78
N ALA A 322 7.43 15.84 5.25
CA ALA A 322 6.89 14.70 6.00
C ALA A 322 8.01 13.80 6.53
N GLY A 323 8.97 13.42 5.68
CA GLY A 323 10.11 12.58 6.07
C GLY A 323 10.98 13.22 7.17
N PHE A 324 11.21 14.52 7.08
CA PHE A 324 11.91 15.26 8.14
C PHE A 324 11.12 15.24 9.46
N ILE A 325 9.79 15.46 9.41
CA ILE A 325 8.94 15.41 10.61
C ILE A 325 8.99 14.01 11.23
N PHE A 326 8.87 12.93 10.44
CA PHE A 326 8.94 11.56 10.97
C PHE A 326 10.30 11.23 11.55
N THR A 327 11.37 11.63 10.88
CA THR A 327 12.72 11.46 11.42
C THR A 327 12.88 12.22 12.74
N ALA A 328 12.41 13.47 12.81
CA ALA A 328 12.46 14.25 14.03
C ALA A 328 11.64 13.61 15.17
N ILE A 329 10.45 13.07 14.88
CA ILE A 329 9.62 12.32 15.83
C ILE A 329 10.40 11.11 16.36
N GLY A 330 10.96 10.27 15.47
CA GLY A 330 11.76 9.10 15.89
C GLY A 330 13.00 9.45 16.69
N MET A 331 13.63 10.60 16.41
CA MET A 331 14.81 11.07 17.13
C MET A 331 14.51 11.66 18.50
N LEU A 332 13.44 12.47 18.60
CA LEU A 332 13.15 13.30 19.78
C LEU A 332 12.26 12.59 20.81
N ILE A 333 11.31 11.75 20.36
CA ILE A 333 10.30 11.14 21.21
C ILE A 333 10.19 9.60 21.10
N PRO A 334 11.31 8.84 20.96
CA PRO A 334 11.27 7.38 20.80
C PRO A 334 10.66 6.67 22.02
N VAL A 335 10.84 7.21 23.22
CA VAL A 335 10.25 6.67 24.45
C VAL A 335 8.72 6.73 24.40
N GLN A 336 8.17 7.89 24.05
CA GLN A 336 6.72 8.10 23.93
C GLN A 336 6.10 7.22 22.84
N LEU A 337 6.83 7.00 21.74
CA LEU A 337 6.41 6.09 20.69
C LEU A 337 6.28 4.64 21.20
N SER A 338 7.18 4.21 22.08
CA SER A 338 7.10 2.88 22.69
C SER A 338 5.87 2.73 23.59
N TYR A 339 5.55 3.74 24.39
CA TYR A 339 4.35 3.75 25.24
C TYR A 339 3.03 3.82 24.46
N LEU A 340 3.04 4.19 23.19
CA LEU A 340 1.82 4.24 22.39
C LEU A 340 1.21 2.85 22.14
N PHE A 341 2.04 1.81 22.12
CA PHE A 341 1.63 0.45 21.74
C PHE A 341 1.60 -0.56 22.88
N LEU A 342 2.40 -0.35 23.92
CA LEU A 342 2.45 -1.23 25.07
C LEU A 342 3.02 -0.47 26.29
N ASP A 343 2.90 -1.05 27.48
CA ASP A 343 3.63 -0.59 28.67
C ASP A 343 5.01 -1.25 28.69
N PRO A 344 6.06 -0.58 28.16
CA PRO A 344 7.36 -1.21 27.95
C PRO A 344 8.10 -1.39 29.28
N THR A 345 8.74 -2.56 29.45
CA THR A 345 9.71 -2.74 30.55
C THR A 345 10.97 -1.90 30.30
N PRO A 346 11.80 -1.65 31.34
CA PRO A 346 13.07 -0.94 31.18
C PRO A 346 13.99 -1.58 30.11
N GLU A 347 13.99 -2.93 30.03
CA GLU A 347 14.78 -3.69 29.05
C GLU A 347 14.30 -3.40 27.60
N ILE A 348 12.98 -3.38 27.40
CA ILE A 348 12.39 -3.05 26.08
C ILE A 348 12.76 -1.62 25.70
N LEU A 349 12.69 -0.65 26.61
CA LEU A 349 13.05 0.75 26.33
C LEU A 349 14.53 0.91 26.00
N THR A 350 15.41 0.19 26.71
CA THR A 350 16.86 0.23 26.48
C THR A 350 17.18 -0.19 25.04
N MET A 351 16.46 -1.16 24.50
CA MET A 351 16.60 -1.58 23.11
C MET A 351 15.82 -0.69 22.13
N ALA A 352 14.54 -0.42 22.40
CA ALA A 352 13.65 0.25 21.46
C ALA A 352 14.12 1.68 21.11
N VAL A 353 14.64 2.42 22.09
CA VAL A 353 15.02 3.84 21.89
C VAL A 353 16.12 4.03 20.85
N PRO A 354 17.28 3.37 20.91
CA PRO A 354 18.30 3.49 19.88
C PRO A 354 17.82 2.94 18.52
N GLU A 355 17.07 1.85 18.52
CA GLU A 355 16.66 1.18 17.30
C GLU A 355 15.57 1.96 16.53
N ILE A 356 14.64 2.59 17.24
CA ILE A 356 13.71 3.55 16.64
C ILE A 356 14.48 4.67 15.94
N ARG A 357 15.51 5.21 16.57
CA ARG A 357 16.33 6.28 15.99
C ARG A 357 17.04 5.82 14.71
N LEU A 358 17.65 4.64 14.73
CA LEU A 358 18.35 4.07 13.56
C LEU A 358 17.38 3.82 12.40
N TYR A 359 16.23 3.23 12.68
CA TYR A 359 15.23 2.93 11.67
C TYR A 359 14.63 4.20 11.05
N PHE A 360 14.28 5.20 11.88
CA PHE A 360 13.58 6.41 11.40
C PHE A 360 14.45 7.33 10.53
N LEU A 361 15.76 7.13 10.50
CA LEU A 361 16.65 7.78 9.52
C LEU A 361 16.29 7.47 8.07
N CYS A 362 15.65 6.32 7.81
CA CYS A 362 15.21 5.95 6.47
C CYS A 362 14.25 6.98 5.85
N PHE A 363 13.42 7.66 6.67
CA PHE A 363 12.43 8.64 6.19
C PHE A 363 13.06 9.89 5.60
N LEU A 364 14.34 10.19 5.87
CA LEU A 364 15.05 11.31 5.21
C LEU A 364 15.10 11.16 3.70
N VAL A 365 15.18 9.93 3.20
CA VAL A 365 15.36 9.65 1.77
C VAL A 365 14.27 8.80 1.14
N SER A 366 13.48 8.08 1.93
CA SER A 366 12.42 7.20 1.43
C SER A 366 11.40 7.96 0.56
N GLU A 367 11.11 9.21 0.93
CA GLU A 367 10.20 10.07 0.17
C GLU A 367 10.71 10.37 -1.25
N TRP A 368 12.02 10.57 -1.40
CA TRP A 368 12.64 10.72 -2.71
C TRP A 368 12.44 9.46 -3.56
N ASN A 369 12.62 8.29 -2.97
CA ASN A 369 12.46 7.00 -3.65
C ASN A 369 11.02 6.76 -4.07
N ILE A 370 10.06 7.01 -3.17
CA ILE A 370 8.62 6.85 -3.43
C ILE A 370 8.17 7.78 -4.56
N ILE A 371 8.50 9.06 -4.48
CA ILE A 371 8.09 10.05 -5.51
C ILE A 371 8.80 9.79 -6.85
N SER A 372 10.07 9.35 -6.83
CA SER A 372 10.80 8.99 -8.06
C SER A 372 10.18 7.74 -8.72
N GLY A 373 9.85 6.70 -7.93
CA GLY A 373 9.13 5.52 -8.43
C GLY A 373 7.78 5.88 -9.05
N THR A 374 6.99 6.70 -8.35
CA THR A 374 5.70 7.20 -8.82
C THR A 374 5.85 8.07 -10.08
N TYR A 375 6.87 8.91 -10.16
CA TYR A 375 7.17 9.72 -11.33
C TYR A 375 7.45 8.85 -12.56
N PHE A 376 8.35 7.87 -12.45
CA PHE A 376 8.65 6.96 -13.56
C PHE A 376 7.44 6.12 -13.98
N GLN A 377 6.64 5.65 -13.03
CA GLN A 377 5.40 4.95 -13.32
C GLN A 377 4.41 5.84 -14.07
N SER A 378 4.21 7.07 -13.60
CA SER A 378 3.27 8.05 -14.18
C SER A 378 3.71 8.59 -15.53
N THR A 379 5.01 8.58 -15.84
CA THR A 379 5.58 8.96 -17.13
C THR A 379 5.77 7.77 -18.08
N VAL A 380 5.09 6.65 -17.78
CA VAL A 380 5.08 5.42 -18.60
C VAL A 380 6.49 4.84 -18.81
N ARG A 381 7.28 4.82 -17.75
CA ARG A 381 8.63 4.23 -17.71
C ARG A 381 8.71 3.12 -16.67
N PRO A 382 7.95 2.03 -16.84
CA PRO A 382 7.77 1.01 -15.80
C PRO A 382 9.08 0.33 -15.38
N ARG A 383 10.06 0.20 -16.27
CA ARG A 383 11.36 -0.41 -15.94
C ARG A 383 12.10 0.34 -14.84
N PHE A 384 12.11 1.66 -14.86
CA PHE A 384 12.78 2.48 -13.83
C PHE A 384 12.01 2.46 -12.51
N SER A 385 10.67 2.54 -12.57
CA SER A 385 9.83 2.35 -11.38
C SER A 385 10.06 0.98 -10.75
N LEU A 386 10.06 -0.08 -11.56
CA LEU A 386 10.30 -1.45 -11.10
C LEU A 386 11.68 -1.61 -10.47
N THR A 387 12.73 -1.02 -11.06
CA THR A 387 14.10 -1.06 -10.51
C THR A 387 14.13 -0.43 -9.11
N ILE A 388 13.54 0.75 -8.93
CA ILE A 388 13.48 1.41 -7.62
C ILE A 388 12.70 0.55 -6.63
N THR A 389 11.55 0.01 -7.02
CA THR A 389 10.70 -0.81 -6.14
C THR A 389 11.40 -2.12 -5.75
N LEU A 390 12.06 -2.80 -6.69
CA LEU A 390 12.79 -4.05 -6.39
C LEU A 390 13.97 -3.80 -5.45
N LEU A 391 14.74 -2.73 -5.67
CA LEU A 391 15.86 -2.41 -4.81
C LEU A 391 15.39 -2.15 -3.38
N ARG A 392 14.47 -1.23 -3.18
CA ARG A 392 14.01 -0.84 -1.85
C ARG A 392 13.10 -1.86 -1.17
N GLY A 393 12.28 -2.57 -1.95
CA GLY A 393 11.26 -3.50 -1.43
C GLY A 393 11.81 -4.90 -1.14
N VAL A 394 12.69 -5.43 -1.97
CA VAL A 394 13.12 -6.84 -1.87
C VAL A 394 14.63 -6.98 -1.79
N ILE A 395 15.35 -6.56 -2.84
CA ILE A 395 16.73 -6.96 -3.08
C ILE A 395 17.66 -6.49 -1.95
N LEU A 396 17.70 -5.19 -1.71
CA LEU A 396 18.62 -4.62 -0.72
C LEU A 396 18.25 -5.03 0.70
N ASN A 397 16.95 -5.02 1.04
CA ASN A 397 16.51 -5.48 2.35
C ASN A 397 16.85 -6.95 2.59
N SER A 398 16.67 -7.83 1.58
CA SER A 398 17.01 -9.25 1.70
C SER A 398 18.51 -9.50 1.84
N VAL A 399 19.32 -8.71 1.17
CA VAL A 399 20.79 -8.82 1.29
C VAL A 399 21.28 -8.26 2.62
N PHE A 400 20.86 -7.05 2.96
CA PHE A 400 21.40 -6.34 4.11
C PHE A 400 20.88 -6.87 5.45
N VAL A 401 19.70 -7.47 5.52
CA VAL A 401 19.20 -8.11 6.75
C VAL A 401 20.09 -9.29 7.20
N PHE A 402 20.89 -9.87 6.30
CA PHE A 402 21.89 -10.91 6.64
C PHE A 402 23.29 -10.34 6.70
N LEU A 403 23.66 -9.41 5.81
CA LEU A 403 25.01 -8.89 5.70
C LEU A 403 25.36 -7.92 6.84
N LEU A 404 24.50 -6.95 7.13
CA LEU A 404 24.79 -5.93 8.13
C LEU A 404 24.90 -6.49 9.57
N PRO A 405 24.06 -7.45 10.01
CA PRO A 405 24.25 -8.06 11.32
C PRO A 405 25.57 -8.81 11.48
N ALA A 406 26.12 -9.35 10.41
CA ALA A 406 27.44 -9.98 10.43
C ALA A 406 28.58 -8.97 10.68
N LEU A 407 28.37 -7.69 10.37
CA LEU A 407 29.33 -6.60 10.52
C LEU A 407 29.12 -5.77 11.79
N PHE A 408 27.87 -5.51 12.14
CA PHE A 408 27.46 -4.55 13.18
C PHE A 408 26.63 -5.18 14.30
N GLY A 409 26.49 -6.52 14.34
CA GLY A 409 25.62 -7.18 15.30
C GLY A 409 24.14 -6.79 15.15
N VAL A 410 23.45 -6.66 16.27
CA VAL A 410 22.00 -6.36 16.30
C VAL A 410 21.67 -5.04 15.60
N ASP A 411 22.47 -3.99 15.77
CA ASP A 411 22.28 -2.68 15.13
C ASP A 411 22.24 -2.79 13.61
N GLY A 412 22.95 -3.77 13.02
CA GLY A 412 22.94 -4.06 11.60
C GLY A 412 21.57 -4.46 11.07
N ILE A 413 20.75 -5.15 11.87
CA ILE A 413 19.35 -5.50 11.48
C ILE A 413 18.54 -4.21 11.32
N TRP A 414 18.63 -3.33 12.27
CA TRP A 414 17.87 -2.06 12.30
C TRP A 414 18.32 -1.06 11.23
N LEU A 415 19.62 -1.05 10.92
CA LEU A 415 20.18 -0.23 9.84
C LEU A 415 19.79 -0.71 8.43
N THR A 416 19.30 -1.95 8.29
CA THR A 416 19.01 -2.56 6.99
C THR A 416 18.12 -1.68 6.11
N VAL A 417 16.97 -1.23 6.62
CA VAL A 417 16.04 -0.39 5.85
C VAL A 417 16.66 0.96 5.52
N THR A 418 17.34 1.57 6.48
CA THR A 418 18.01 2.86 6.30
C THR A 418 19.06 2.80 5.20
N VAL A 419 19.97 1.83 5.24
CA VAL A 419 21.01 1.65 4.21
C VAL A 419 20.38 1.34 2.85
N SER A 420 19.37 0.48 2.81
CA SER A 420 18.64 0.15 1.57
C SER A 420 18.01 1.37 0.92
N GLU A 421 17.37 2.23 1.70
CA GLU A 421 16.74 3.46 1.20
C GLU A 421 17.78 4.47 0.70
N PHE A 422 18.92 4.64 1.37
CA PHE A 422 20.00 5.53 0.92
C PHE A 422 20.64 5.06 -0.39
N ILE A 423 20.93 3.77 -0.54
CA ILE A 423 21.46 3.21 -1.80
C ILE A 423 20.44 3.39 -2.93
N THR A 424 19.17 3.08 -2.66
CA THR A 424 18.08 3.26 -3.64
C THR A 424 17.97 4.72 -4.05
N ALA A 425 18.13 5.67 -3.12
CA ALA A 425 18.08 7.10 -3.42
C ALA A 425 19.21 7.51 -4.38
N GLY A 426 20.40 6.97 -4.22
CA GLY A 426 21.52 7.16 -5.15
C GLY A 426 21.17 6.65 -6.55
N VAL A 427 20.60 5.44 -6.65
CA VAL A 427 20.16 4.86 -7.94
C VAL A 427 19.05 5.71 -8.55
N ALA A 428 18.02 6.09 -7.77
CA ALA A 428 16.93 6.94 -8.24
C ALA A 428 17.45 8.29 -8.77
N PHE A 429 18.43 8.89 -8.09
CA PHE A 429 19.06 10.12 -8.54
C PHE A 429 19.77 9.96 -9.90
N VAL A 430 20.54 8.88 -10.08
CA VAL A 430 21.21 8.58 -11.36
C VAL A 430 20.19 8.36 -12.48
N LEU A 431 19.11 7.60 -12.22
CA LEU A 431 18.06 7.38 -13.20
C LEU A 431 17.37 8.70 -13.60
N MET A 432 17.08 9.57 -12.62
CA MET A 432 16.48 10.88 -12.87
C MET A 432 17.40 11.84 -13.66
N LYS A 433 18.73 11.71 -13.49
CA LYS A 433 19.70 12.51 -14.25
C LYS A 433 19.81 12.03 -15.70
N ARG A 434 19.78 10.71 -15.94
CA ARG A 434 19.81 10.13 -17.29
C ARG A 434 18.59 10.49 -18.13
N GLU A 435 17.46 10.78 -17.49
CA GLU A 435 16.24 11.17 -18.20
C GLU A 435 16.31 12.58 -18.81
N LYS A 436 17.17 13.46 -18.29
CA LYS A 436 17.31 14.83 -18.77
C LYS A 436 18.11 14.93 -20.07
N HIS A 437 18.67 13.84 -20.52
CA HIS A 437 19.41 13.68 -21.79
C HIS A 437 18.71 12.68 -22.71
#